data_da9c2044c844d7574b8330a84317421f
#
_entry.id   da9c2044c844d7574b8330a84317421f
#
_cell.length_a   1.000
_cell.length_b   1.000
_cell.length_c   1.000
_cell.angle_alpha   90.00
_cell.angle_beta   90.00
_cell.angle_gamma   90.00
#
_symmetry.space_group_name_H-M   'P 1'
#
loop_
_entity.id
_entity.type
_entity.pdbx_description
1 polymer ?
#
loop_
_entity_poly.entity_id
_entity_poly.type
_entity_poly.pdbx_seq_one_letter_code
_entity_poly.pdbx_strand_id
1 'polypeptide(L)'
;MGNNCTSLENVAGNEYLKRLCSSEVLSENDPFWNSLLSFSLIDLDLVAMSSSNSKLLEDTVSSLCKNLAINNVKTGNFHTQVSYFVRRLDEVVLHEASNQDEELNPFTWQVLNALFIIRNICKYFVQHLSEEVIIQQFLKPGGSDAGEDTSITSFIGALAKGLTELPIHEKTILLHLEIMNTLLTIMGMVMYESDMATNNIFYIEIMERQSPIRIRALTQLLLTAYAHHDRLPSFVYKEDEASSLSSTLWSVMTLGMGGASNNDVRKVNLGVQSALLLLVLVNHPFTGNPYAATLASFLDDETHHLVKPEVRCFRHYNFYCSL
;
A
#
# COMPACT_ATOMS: atom_id res chain seq x y z
N MET A 1 -10.89 -7.61 29.19
CA MET A 1 -11.77 -7.90 28.04
C MET A 1 -10.98 -8.81 27.12
N GLY A 2 -11.51 -10.00 26.82
CA GLY A 2 -10.74 -11.09 26.26
C GLY A 2 -10.14 -10.79 24.88
N ASN A 3 -8.87 -11.12 24.71
CA ASN A 3 -8.21 -11.21 23.43
C ASN A 3 -8.90 -12.29 22.59
N ASN A 4 -9.79 -11.87 21.71
CA ASN A 4 -10.26 -12.77 20.66
C ASN A 4 -9.16 -12.86 19.62
N CYS A 5 -8.25 -13.80 19.81
CA CYS A 5 -7.32 -14.24 18.77
C CYS A 5 -8.13 -14.64 17.54
N THR A 6 -7.90 -13.99 16.41
CA THR A 6 -8.56 -14.32 15.15
C THR A 6 -7.86 -15.52 14.52
N SER A 7 -8.42 -16.72 14.71
CA SER A 7 -8.03 -17.89 13.91
C SER A 7 -8.46 -17.69 12.44
N LEU A 8 -7.94 -18.50 11.51
CA LEU A 8 -8.39 -18.53 10.09
C LEU A 8 -9.90 -18.65 9.93
N GLU A 9 -10.53 -19.43 10.79
CA GLU A 9 -11.98 -19.55 10.87
C GLU A 9 -12.63 -18.21 11.20
N ASN A 10 -11.92 -17.33 11.94
CA ASN A 10 -12.41 -16.01 12.29
C ASN A 10 -12.34 -15.02 11.12
N VAL A 11 -11.39 -15.13 10.17
CA VAL A 11 -11.40 -14.31 8.95
C VAL A 11 -12.60 -14.68 8.08
N ALA A 12 -12.84 -15.97 7.88
CA ALA A 12 -14.03 -16.48 7.18
C ALA A 12 -15.33 -16.12 7.91
N GLY A 13 -15.28 -16.12 9.24
CA GLY A 13 -16.39 -15.81 10.14
C GLY A 13 -16.57 -14.32 10.41
N ASN A 14 -15.63 -13.46 10.02
CA ASN A 14 -15.65 -12.04 10.36
C ASN A 14 -16.88 -11.33 9.77
N GLU A 15 -17.80 -10.93 10.63
CA GLU A 15 -19.07 -10.32 10.25
C GLU A 15 -18.90 -8.96 9.57
N TYR A 16 -17.84 -8.22 9.90
CA TYR A 16 -17.56 -6.94 9.26
C TYR A 16 -17.06 -7.14 7.82
N LEU A 17 -16.17 -8.11 7.56
CA LEU A 17 -15.73 -8.43 6.21
C LEU A 17 -16.87 -8.99 5.37
N LYS A 18 -17.73 -9.84 5.94
CA LYS A 18 -18.93 -10.34 5.26
C LYS A 18 -19.89 -9.20 4.93
N ARG A 19 -20.11 -8.27 5.86
CA ARG A 19 -20.99 -7.11 5.66
C ARG A 19 -20.43 -6.17 4.60
N LEU A 20 -19.12 -5.90 4.59
CA LEU A 20 -18.43 -5.14 3.53
C LEU A 20 -18.70 -5.72 2.14
N CYS A 21 -18.63 -7.06 2.03
CA CYS A 21 -18.77 -7.78 0.77
C CYS A 21 -20.22 -8.15 0.44
N SER A 22 -21.19 -7.79 1.28
CA SER A 22 -22.62 -8.10 1.09
C SER A 22 -23.29 -7.16 0.08
N SER A 23 -24.60 -7.40 -0.14
CA SER A 23 -25.47 -6.51 -0.94
C SER A 23 -26.02 -5.32 -0.14
N GLU A 24 -25.64 -5.16 1.11
CA GLU A 24 -26.00 -4.00 1.94
C GLU A 24 -25.20 -2.77 1.51
N VAL A 25 -25.85 -1.62 1.39
CA VAL A 25 -25.20 -0.33 1.10
C VAL A 25 -24.71 0.28 2.42
N LEU A 26 -23.41 0.49 2.53
CA LEU A 26 -22.78 1.10 3.71
C LEU A 26 -22.58 2.60 3.44
N SER A 27 -23.25 3.45 4.22
CA SER A 27 -23.07 4.89 4.08
C SER A 27 -21.69 5.34 4.58
N GLU A 28 -21.18 6.47 4.08
CA GLU A 28 -19.87 7.02 4.45
C GLU A 28 -19.76 7.33 5.96
N ASN A 29 -20.88 7.63 6.63
CA ASN A 29 -20.93 7.96 8.06
C ASN A 29 -21.39 6.77 8.93
N ASP A 30 -21.47 5.55 8.38
CA ASP A 30 -21.86 4.38 9.16
C ASP A 30 -20.80 4.07 10.24
N PRO A 31 -21.19 3.86 11.50
CA PRO A 31 -20.29 3.41 12.57
C PRO A 31 -19.53 2.12 12.23
N PHE A 32 -20.01 1.39 11.26
CA PHE A 32 -19.38 0.20 10.70
C PHE A 32 -17.89 0.41 10.38
N TRP A 33 -17.53 1.54 9.76
CA TRP A 33 -16.15 1.82 9.35
C TRP A 33 -15.20 1.88 10.55
N ASN A 34 -15.62 2.55 11.62
CA ASN A 34 -14.82 2.56 12.85
C ASN A 34 -14.68 1.16 13.43
N SER A 35 -15.75 0.38 13.41
CA SER A 35 -15.74 -0.99 13.93
C SER A 35 -14.84 -1.90 13.08
N LEU A 36 -14.96 -1.88 11.75
CA LEU A 36 -14.13 -2.66 10.83
C LEU A 36 -12.64 -2.37 11.02
N LEU A 37 -12.28 -1.09 11.21
CA LEU A 37 -10.88 -0.66 11.19
C LEU A 37 -10.23 -0.59 12.58
N SER A 38 -11.03 -0.74 13.64
CA SER A 38 -10.51 -0.75 15.03
C SER A 38 -10.07 -2.12 15.51
N PHE A 39 -10.40 -3.18 14.77
CA PHE A 39 -9.97 -4.54 15.10
C PHE A 39 -8.59 -4.83 14.53
N SER A 40 -7.80 -5.61 15.26
CA SER A 40 -6.69 -6.33 14.65
C SER A 40 -7.28 -7.39 13.72
N LEU A 41 -7.36 -7.08 12.43
CA LEU A 41 -7.94 -7.95 11.41
C LEU A 41 -7.16 -9.24 11.22
N ILE A 42 -5.91 -9.26 11.68
CA ILE A 42 -5.00 -10.37 11.51
C ILE A 42 -4.32 -10.63 12.85
N ASP A 43 -4.70 -11.73 13.47
CA ASP A 43 -3.84 -12.35 14.48
C ASP A 43 -2.78 -13.16 13.77
N LEU A 44 -1.60 -12.95 14.15
CA LEU A 44 -0.38 -13.15 13.40
C LEU A 44 0.34 -14.43 13.76
N ASP A 45 -0.18 -15.22 14.67
CA ASP A 45 0.10 -16.65 14.74
C ASP A 45 -0.33 -17.38 13.44
N LEU A 46 -1.11 -16.68 12.60
CA LEU A 46 -1.46 -17.08 11.23
C LEU A 46 -0.27 -17.21 10.27
N VAL A 47 0.87 -16.58 10.59
CA VAL A 47 2.06 -16.59 9.70
C VAL A 47 2.99 -17.77 9.93
N ALA A 48 2.97 -18.35 11.11
CA ALA A 48 3.59 -19.65 11.35
C ALA A 48 2.81 -20.81 10.70
N MET A 49 1.89 -20.48 9.78
CA MET A 49 0.96 -21.44 9.20
C MET A 49 1.62 -22.43 8.27
N SER A 50 1.13 -23.66 8.36
CA SER A 50 1.35 -24.69 7.33
C SER A 50 0.84 -24.19 5.97
N SER A 51 1.43 -24.66 4.87
CA SER A 51 1.02 -24.35 3.50
C SER A 51 -0.48 -24.57 3.24
N SER A 52 -1.10 -25.53 3.94
CA SER A 52 -2.53 -25.81 3.86
C SER A 52 -3.40 -24.69 4.43
N ASN A 53 -2.97 -24.07 5.51
CA ASN A 53 -3.69 -22.97 6.15
C ASN A 53 -3.58 -21.66 5.33
N SER A 54 -2.42 -21.43 4.72
CA SER A 54 -2.22 -20.30 3.80
C SER A 54 -3.17 -20.38 2.60
N LYS A 55 -3.34 -21.58 2.02
CA LYS A 55 -4.28 -21.80 0.92
C LYS A 55 -5.74 -21.60 1.35
N LEU A 56 -6.12 -22.09 2.52
CA LEU A 56 -7.47 -21.89 3.05
C LEU A 56 -7.78 -20.40 3.27
N LEU A 57 -6.82 -19.62 3.77
CA LEU A 57 -6.96 -18.17 3.90
C LEU A 57 -7.13 -17.51 2.53
N GLU A 58 -6.31 -17.87 1.56
CA GLU A 58 -6.39 -17.34 0.20
C GLU A 58 -7.74 -17.66 -0.45
N ASP A 59 -8.23 -18.91 -0.33
CA ASP A 59 -9.54 -19.33 -0.84
C ASP A 59 -10.68 -18.54 -0.15
N THR A 60 -10.57 -18.29 1.15
CA THR A 60 -11.56 -17.51 1.92
C THR A 60 -11.60 -16.06 1.51
N VAL A 61 -10.44 -15.41 1.42
CA VAL A 61 -10.31 -14.00 0.98
C VAL A 61 -10.80 -13.86 -0.46
N SER A 62 -10.44 -14.80 -1.33
CA SER A 62 -10.89 -14.83 -2.72
C SER A 62 -12.42 -14.91 -2.82
N SER A 63 -13.07 -15.73 -2.00
CA SER A 63 -14.54 -15.83 -1.95
C SER A 63 -15.19 -14.51 -1.53
N LEU A 64 -14.67 -13.84 -0.51
CA LEU A 64 -15.17 -12.55 -0.05
C LEU A 64 -14.96 -11.48 -1.12
N CYS A 65 -13.78 -11.40 -1.74
CA CYS A 65 -13.48 -10.46 -2.81
C CYS A 65 -14.36 -10.67 -4.05
N LYS A 66 -14.66 -11.94 -4.39
CA LYS A 66 -15.60 -12.28 -5.47
C LYS A 66 -17.00 -11.73 -5.18
N ASN A 67 -17.50 -11.93 -3.96
CA ASN A 67 -18.80 -11.40 -3.55
C ASN A 67 -18.81 -9.86 -3.59
N LEU A 68 -17.74 -9.25 -3.11
CA LEU A 68 -17.60 -7.79 -3.19
C LEU A 68 -17.64 -7.32 -4.64
N ALA A 69 -16.86 -7.89 -5.55
CA ALA A 69 -16.83 -7.51 -6.96
C ALA A 69 -18.21 -7.56 -7.62
N ILE A 70 -19.03 -8.57 -7.27
CA ILE A 70 -20.39 -8.71 -7.78
C ILE A 70 -21.34 -7.65 -7.19
N ASN A 71 -21.26 -7.41 -5.89
CA ASN A 71 -22.20 -6.55 -5.18
C ASN A 71 -21.84 -5.07 -5.29
N ASN A 72 -20.56 -4.74 -5.40
CA ASN A 72 -20.05 -3.37 -5.32
C ASN A 72 -20.57 -2.44 -6.41
N VAL A 73 -20.85 -2.96 -7.61
CA VAL A 73 -21.45 -2.18 -8.69
C VAL A 73 -22.78 -1.51 -8.25
N LYS A 74 -23.50 -2.13 -7.32
CA LYS A 74 -24.75 -1.61 -6.76
C LYS A 74 -24.56 -0.91 -5.42
N THR A 75 -23.66 -1.40 -4.59
CA THR A 75 -23.49 -0.91 -3.21
C THR A 75 -22.49 0.23 -3.09
N GLY A 76 -21.42 0.24 -3.90
CA GLY A 76 -20.33 1.21 -3.82
C GLY A 76 -19.51 1.09 -2.53
N ASN A 77 -19.58 -0.04 -1.83
CA ASN A 77 -18.91 -0.21 -0.55
C ASN A 77 -17.39 -0.09 -0.67
N PHE A 78 -16.81 -0.59 -1.77
CA PHE A 78 -15.38 -0.45 -2.03
C PHE A 78 -14.99 1.00 -2.32
N HIS A 79 -15.76 1.72 -3.14
CA HIS A 79 -15.58 3.16 -3.33
C HIS A 79 -15.62 3.92 -2.01
N THR A 80 -16.60 3.62 -1.15
CA THR A 80 -16.74 4.26 0.17
C THR A 80 -15.53 3.95 1.07
N GLN A 81 -15.01 2.72 1.04
CA GLN A 81 -13.81 2.34 1.78
C GLN A 81 -12.57 3.10 1.29
N VAL A 82 -12.39 3.23 -0.03
CA VAL A 82 -11.30 4.01 -0.63
C VAL A 82 -11.41 5.48 -0.23
N SER A 83 -12.60 6.06 -0.31
CA SER A 83 -12.86 7.46 0.09
C SER A 83 -12.56 7.68 1.58
N TYR A 84 -12.95 6.72 2.43
CA TYR A 84 -12.63 6.76 3.86
C TYR A 84 -11.10 6.75 4.09
N PHE A 85 -10.39 5.85 3.41
CA PHE A 85 -8.93 5.76 3.48
C PHE A 85 -8.27 7.09 3.08
N VAL A 86 -8.64 7.65 1.92
CA VAL A 86 -8.06 8.92 1.41
C VAL A 86 -8.23 10.03 2.43
N ARG A 87 -9.43 10.22 2.94
CA ARG A 87 -9.72 11.25 3.95
C ARG A 87 -8.93 11.04 5.24
N ARG A 88 -8.85 9.82 5.75
CA ARG A 88 -8.11 9.51 6.97
C ARG A 88 -6.60 9.64 6.81
N LEU A 89 -6.07 9.30 5.65
CA LEU A 89 -4.65 9.53 5.36
C LEU A 89 -4.31 11.02 5.35
N ASP A 90 -5.17 11.85 4.78
CA ASP A 90 -4.99 13.31 4.82
C ASP A 90 -4.97 13.84 6.26
N GLU A 91 -5.86 13.35 7.12
CA GLU A 91 -5.88 13.71 8.54
C GLU A 91 -4.58 13.30 9.25
N VAL A 92 -4.04 12.11 8.94
CA VAL A 92 -2.75 11.64 9.50
C VAL A 92 -1.60 12.50 9.02
N VAL A 93 -1.51 12.80 7.73
CA VAL A 93 -0.44 13.64 7.16
C VAL A 93 -0.47 15.04 7.77
N LEU A 94 -1.64 15.66 7.89
CA LEU A 94 -1.80 16.98 8.51
C LEU A 94 -1.41 16.98 9.99
N HIS A 95 -1.78 15.93 10.70
CA HIS A 95 -1.43 15.79 12.12
C HIS A 95 0.08 15.65 12.33
N GLU A 96 0.73 14.78 11.57
CA GLU A 96 2.19 14.58 11.64
C GLU A 96 2.97 15.86 11.24
N ALA A 97 2.43 16.67 10.33
CA ALA A 97 3.03 17.95 9.94
C ALA A 97 2.89 19.04 11.03
N SER A 98 1.86 18.95 11.88
CA SER A 98 1.53 19.97 12.90
C SER A 98 2.04 19.65 14.30
N ASN A 99 2.25 18.37 14.62
CA ASN A 99 2.60 17.93 15.97
C ASN A 99 4.08 17.59 16.08
N GLN A 100 4.74 18.26 17.06
CA GLN A 100 6.05 17.86 17.57
C GLN A 100 5.93 16.86 18.74
N ASP A 101 4.73 16.50 19.14
CA ASP A 101 4.49 15.64 20.29
C ASP A 101 4.55 14.16 19.93
N GLU A 102 5.14 13.36 20.83
CA GLU A 102 5.39 11.93 20.66
C GLU A 102 4.14 11.03 20.68
N GLU A 103 2.92 11.59 20.78
CA GLU A 103 1.71 10.79 20.81
C GLU A 103 1.33 10.21 19.44
N LEU A 104 1.01 8.93 19.43
CA LEU A 104 0.55 8.22 18.23
C LEU A 104 -0.83 8.76 17.81
N ASN A 105 -0.94 9.21 16.55
CA ASN A 105 -2.25 9.54 16.01
C ASN A 105 -3.12 8.26 15.97
N PRO A 106 -4.27 8.23 16.68
CA PRO A 106 -5.12 7.03 16.72
C PRO A 106 -5.64 6.61 15.35
N PHE A 107 -5.64 7.53 14.39
CA PHE A 107 -6.07 7.24 13.01
C PHE A 107 -5.02 6.52 12.17
N THR A 108 -3.73 6.58 12.53
CA THR A 108 -2.65 5.88 11.79
C THR A 108 -2.93 4.38 11.68
N TRP A 109 -3.41 3.76 12.76
CA TRP A 109 -3.80 2.35 12.76
C TRP A 109 -5.01 2.07 11.87
N GLN A 110 -6.02 2.93 11.89
CA GLN A 110 -7.20 2.78 11.04
C GLN A 110 -6.86 2.92 9.56
N VAL A 111 -5.97 3.85 9.21
CA VAL A 111 -5.46 4.02 7.84
C VAL A 111 -4.71 2.79 7.38
N LEU A 112 -3.83 2.23 8.23
CA LEU A 112 -3.09 1.00 7.94
C LEU A 112 -4.04 -0.18 7.67
N ASN A 113 -5.03 -0.38 8.54
CA ASN A 113 -6.03 -1.45 8.38
C ASN A 113 -6.87 -1.26 7.11
N ALA A 114 -7.32 -0.02 6.84
CA ALA A 114 -8.08 0.28 5.63
C ALA A 114 -7.29 -0.06 4.37
N LEU A 115 -6.03 0.37 4.32
CA LEU A 115 -5.16 0.14 3.17
C LEU A 115 -4.82 -1.35 2.99
N PHE A 116 -4.59 -2.07 4.09
CA PHE A 116 -4.38 -3.51 4.05
C PHE A 116 -5.57 -4.26 3.44
N ILE A 117 -6.80 -3.91 3.82
CA ILE A 117 -8.01 -4.50 3.22
C ILE A 117 -8.08 -4.14 1.73
N ILE A 118 -7.90 -2.85 1.39
CA ILE A 118 -7.92 -2.36 0.01
C ILE A 118 -6.89 -3.11 -0.84
N ARG A 119 -5.66 -3.27 -0.36
CA ARG A 119 -4.61 -3.99 -1.10
C ARG A 119 -4.99 -5.45 -1.39
N ASN A 120 -5.54 -6.16 -0.41
CA ASN A 120 -5.97 -7.55 -0.62
C ASN A 120 -7.13 -7.66 -1.62
N ILE A 121 -8.06 -6.70 -1.61
CA ILE A 121 -9.12 -6.60 -2.61
C ILE A 121 -8.53 -6.28 -3.99
N CYS A 122 -7.62 -5.30 -4.09
CA CYS A 122 -6.93 -4.95 -5.33
C CYS A 122 -6.13 -6.13 -5.88
N LYS A 123 -5.45 -6.91 -5.02
CA LYS A 123 -4.76 -8.13 -5.43
C LYS A 123 -5.71 -9.10 -6.15
N TYR A 124 -6.89 -9.32 -5.58
CA TYR A 124 -7.91 -10.16 -6.23
C TYR A 124 -8.39 -9.56 -7.55
N PHE A 125 -8.66 -8.25 -7.59
CA PHE A 125 -9.13 -7.58 -8.80
C PHE A 125 -8.13 -7.70 -9.94
N VAL A 126 -6.85 -7.40 -9.67
CA VAL A 126 -5.75 -7.48 -10.63
C VAL A 126 -5.57 -8.90 -11.20
N GLN A 127 -5.84 -9.92 -10.40
CA GLN A 127 -5.69 -11.33 -10.81
C GLN A 127 -6.88 -11.90 -11.57
N HIS A 128 -8.09 -11.30 -11.43
CA HIS A 128 -9.33 -11.96 -11.87
C HIS A 128 -10.27 -11.08 -12.70
N LEU A 129 -10.03 -9.77 -12.77
CA LEU A 129 -10.92 -8.82 -13.44
C LEU A 129 -10.18 -8.07 -14.55
N SER A 130 -10.89 -7.69 -15.62
CA SER A 130 -10.34 -6.77 -16.63
C SER A 130 -10.23 -5.34 -16.08
N GLU A 131 -9.41 -4.50 -16.73
CA GLU A 131 -9.22 -3.11 -16.34
C GLU A 131 -10.52 -2.34 -16.25
N GLU A 132 -11.41 -2.48 -17.24
CA GLU A 132 -12.70 -1.78 -17.25
C GLU A 132 -13.54 -2.15 -16.03
N VAL A 133 -13.54 -3.44 -15.66
CA VAL A 133 -14.29 -3.89 -14.48
C VAL A 133 -13.64 -3.38 -13.19
N ILE A 134 -12.30 -3.31 -13.15
CA ILE A 134 -11.59 -2.74 -11.99
C ILE A 134 -11.92 -1.26 -11.85
N ILE A 135 -11.90 -0.48 -12.94
CA ILE A 135 -12.28 0.93 -12.92
C ILE A 135 -13.69 1.11 -12.34
N GLN A 136 -14.64 0.27 -12.78
CA GLN A 136 -16.02 0.30 -12.26
C GLN A 136 -16.09 0.04 -10.74
N GLN A 137 -15.18 -0.77 -10.18
CA GLN A 137 -15.16 -1.01 -8.74
C GLN A 137 -14.82 0.25 -7.93
N PHE A 138 -14.06 1.17 -8.48
CA PHE A 138 -13.72 2.42 -7.83
C PHE A 138 -14.81 3.51 -7.98
N LEU A 139 -15.78 3.35 -8.87
CA LEU A 139 -16.81 4.36 -9.11
C LEU A 139 -17.93 4.30 -8.07
N LYS A 140 -18.51 5.47 -7.80
CA LYS A 140 -19.74 5.57 -7.00
C LYS A 140 -20.94 5.10 -7.83
N PRO A 141 -21.81 4.22 -7.32
CA PRO A 141 -23.00 3.79 -8.03
C PRO A 141 -23.88 4.97 -8.46
N GLY A 142 -24.26 5.01 -9.73
CA GLY A 142 -25.12 6.08 -10.27
C GLY A 142 -24.42 7.43 -10.46
N GLY A 143 -23.11 7.51 -10.23
CA GLY A 143 -22.29 8.67 -10.58
C GLY A 143 -22.18 8.80 -12.10
N SER A 144 -22.34 10.01 -12.63
CA SER A 144 -22.03 10.27 -14.04
C SER A 144 -20.52 10.32 -14.21
N ASP A 145 -20.00 9.71 -15.26
CA ASP A 145 -18.56 9.70 -15.65
C ASP A 145 -17.94 11.09 -15.91
N ALA A 146 -18.68 12.18 -15.63
CA ALA A 146 -18.38 13.54 -16.07
C ALA A 146 -17.55 14.38 -15.07
N GLY A 147 -16.89 13.77 -14.07
CA GLY A 147 -16.01 14.50 -13.13
C GLY A 147 -14.55 14.12 -13.35
N GLU A 148 -13.66 15.11 -13.53
CA GLU A 148 -12.22 14.96 -13.74
C GLU A 148 -11.48 14.26 -12.58
N ASP A 149 -12.13 14.07 -11.44
CA ASP A 149 -11.54 13.47 -10.24
C ASP A 149 -12.17 12.09 -10.00
N THR A 150 -11.62 11.10 -10.68
CA THR A 150 -12.02 9.71 -10.44
C THR A 150 -11.51 9.27 -9.07
N SER A 151 -12.22 8.36 -8.42
CA SER A 151 -11.76 7.76 -7.16
C SER A 151 -10.37 7.11 -7.27
N ILE A 152 -9.98 6.67 -8.48
CA ILE A 152 -8.63 6.17 -8.77
C ILE A 152 -7.60 7.29 -8.69
N THR A 153 -7.89 8.46 -9.29
CA THR A 153 -7.01 9.64 -9.23
C THR A 153 -6.76 10.05 -7.79
N SER A 154 -7.83 10.19 -7.00
CA SER A 154 -7.74 10.53 -5.58
C SER A 154 -6.97 9.46 -4.79
N PHE A 155 -7.18 8.18 -5.09
CA PHE A 155 -6.51 7.08 -4.41
C PHE A 155 -5.00 7.04 -4.70
N ILE A 156 -4.60 7.07 -5.97
CA ILE A 156 -3.19 7.07 -6.36
C ILE A 156 -2.49 8.35 -5.89
N GLY A 157 -3.17 9.49 -6.00
CA GLY A 157 -2.70 10.78 -5.46
C GLY A 157 -2.45 10.73 -3.96
N ALA A 158 -3.36 10.12 -3.20
CA ALA A 158 -3.22 9.93 -1.75
C ALA A 158 -2.06 8.99 -1.40
N LEU A 159 -1.88 7.88 -2.12
CA LEU A 159 -0.74 6.98 -1.92
C LEU A 159 0.60 7.71 -2.17
N ALA A 160 0.70 8.45 -3.28
CA ALA A 160 1.89 9.23 -3.60
C ALA A 160 2.15 10.34 -2.56
N LYS A 161 1.10 11.02 -2.09
CA LYS A 161 1.16 12.02 -1.02
C LYS A 161 1.62 11.40 0.30
N GLY A 162 1.06 10.26 0.69
CA GLY A 162 1.44 9.55 1.91
C GLY A 162 2.92 9.19 1.91
N LEU A 163 3.49 8.76 0.78
CA LEU A 163 4.93 8.50 0.70
C LEU A 163 5.77 9.78 0.80
N THR A 164 5.34 10.88 0.18
CA THR A 164 6.19 12.07 0.03
C THR A 164 6.05 13.08 1.17
N GLU A 165 4.92 13.10 1.85
CA GLU A 165 4.61 14.12 2.88
C GLU A 165 4.61 13.55 4.31
N LEU A 166 4.46 12.23 4.48
CA LEU A 166 4.54 11.59 5.79
C LEU A 166 6.00 11.31 6.14
N PRO A 167 6.50 11.74 7.32
CA PRO A 167 7.87 11.44 7.73
C PRO A 167 8.04 9.93 8.02
N ILE A 168 9.22 9.39 7.70
CA ILE A 168 9.54 7.99 8.00
C ILE A 168 10.08 7.90 9.43
N HIS A 169 9.31 7.30 10.31
CA HIS A 169 9.71 6.99 11.68
C HIS A 169 8.98 5.73 12.17
N GLU A 170 9.24 5.31 13.38
CA GLU A 170 8.71 4.07 13.96
C GLU A 170 7.20 3.87 13.77
N LYS A 171 6.43 4.94 13.97
CA LYS A 171 4.97 4.90 13.93
C LYS A 171 4.40 4.86 12.51
N THR A 172 5.14 5.37 11.53
CA THR A 172 4.70 5.53 10.14
C THR A 172 5.32 4.53 9.17
N ILE A 173 6.41 3.85 9.57
CA ILE A 173 7.13 2.91 8.69
C ILE A 173 6.24 1.80 8.13
N LEU A 174 5.31 1.28 8.94
CA LEU A 174 4.37 0.25 8.49
C LEU A 174 3.41 0.79 7.43
N LEU A 175 2.98 2.04 7.58
CA LEU A 175 2.12 2.69 6.60
C LEU A 175 2.86 2.94 5.28
N HIS A 176 4.13 3.38 5.32
CA HIS A 176 4.96 3.51 4.12
C HIS A 176 5.09 2.18 3.38
N LEU A 177 5.36 1.11 4.11
CA LEU A 177 5.48 -0.22 3.53
C LEU A 177 4.17 -0.70 2.90
N GLU A 178 3.06 -0.49 3.59
CA GLU A 178 1.76 -0.88 3.06
C GLU A 178 1.37 -0.05 1.82
N ILE A 179 1.71 1.24 1.78
CA ILE A 179 1.54 2.07 0.60
C ILE A 179 2.38 1.54 -0.58
N MET A 180 3.67 1.23 -0.35
CA MET A 180 4.53 0.66 -1.40
C MET A 180 4.02 -0.69 -1.89
N ASN A 181 3.61 -1.57 -0.98
CA ASN A 181 3.03 -2.87 -1.32
C ASN A 181 1.73 -2.72 -2.12
N THR A 182 0.91 -1.73 -1.80
CA THR A 182 -0.33 -1.45 -2.53
C THR A 182 -0.03 -0.97 -3.94
N LEU A 183 0.90 -0.04 -4.11
CA LEU A 183 1.35 0.42 -5.42
C LEU A 183 1.91 -0.73 -6.26
N LEU A 184 2.81 -1.54 -5.69
CA LEU A 184 3.38 -2.72 -6.36
C LEU A 184 2.29 -3.73 -6.75
N THR A 185 1.28 -3.94 -5.90
CA THR A 185 0.15 -4.83 -6.20
C THR A 185 -0.66 -4.34 -7.40
N ILE A 186 -1.00 -3.06 -7.43
CA ILE A 186 -1.78 -2.47 -8.51
C ILE A 186 -0.97 -2.43 -9.81
N MET A 187 0.29 -2.04 -9.73
CA MET A 187 1.19 -1.99 -10.89
C MET A 187 1.53 -3.40 -11.43
N GLY A 188 1.38 -4.43 -10.61
CA GLY A 188 1.53 -5.82 -11.01
C GLY A 188 0.48 -6.31 -12.02
N MET A 189 -0.56 -5.55 -12.32
CA MET A 189 -1.59 -5.87 -13.30
C MET A 189 -1.01 -6.17 -14.69
N VAL A 190 0.03 -5.46 -15.10
CA VAL A 190 0.75 -5.68 -16.36
C VAL A 190 1.34 -7.11 -16.47
N MET A 191 1.58 -7.79 -15.36
CA MET A 191 2.07 -9.17 -15.34
C MET A 191 1.00 -10.19 -15.77
N TYR A 192 -0.28 -9.80 -15.70
CA TYR A 192 -1.42 -10.67 -16.02
C TYR A 192 -2.05 -10.37 -17.38
N GLU A 193 -1.84 -9.16 -17.91
CA GLU A 193 -2.38 -8.72 -19.20
C GLU A 193 -1.29 -8.08 -20.06
N SER A 194 -0.79 -8.81 -21.07
CA SER A 194 0.39 -8.43 -21.87
C SER A 194 0.21 -7.18 -22.74
N ASP A 195 -1.02 -6.84 -23.12
CA ASP A 195 -1.30 -5.73 -24.07
C ASP A 195 -1.51 -4.37 -23.37
N MET A 196 -1.53 -4.35 -22.04
CA MET A 196 -1.92 -3.18 -21.24
C MET A 196 -0.76 -2.36 -20.69
N ALA A 197 0.48 -2.67 -21.05
CA ALA A 197 1.66 -2.11 -20.37
C ALA A 197 1.76 -0.57 -20.43
N THR A 198 1.18 0.09 -21.45
CA THR A 198 1.38 1.53 -21.65
C THR A 198 0.17 2.40 -21.34
N ASN A 199 -1.04 1.86 -21.39
CA ASN A 199 -2.29 2.62 -21.29
C ASN A 199 -3.12 2.32 -20.05
N ASN A 200 -2.59 1.55 -19.09
CA ASN A 200 -3.31 1.24 -17.86
C ASN A 200 -3.56 2.52 -17.04
N ILE A 201 -4.79 2.69 -16.56
CA ILE A 201 -5.21 3.89 -15.82
C ILE A 201 -4.32 4.18 -14.59
N PHE A 202 -3.89 3.14 -13.87
CA PHE A 202 -3.05 3.32 -12.68
C PHE A 202 -1.66 3.85 -13.04
N TYR A 203 -1.09 3.38 -14.17
CA TYR A 203 0.16 3.91 -14.69
C TYR A 203 0.01 5.33 -15.20
N ILE A 204 -1.06 5.67 -15.89
CA ILE A 204 -1.36 7.04 -16.30
C ILE A 204 -1.41 7.96 -15.07
N GLU A 205 -2.10 7.55 -14.02
CA GLU A 205 -2.20 8.33 -12.78
C GLU A 205 -0.86 8.58 -12.11
N ILE A 206 0.03 7.59 -12.07
CA ILE A 206 1.33 7.74 -11.41
C ILE A 206 2.38 8.40 -12.32
N MET A 207 2.34 8.17 -13.64
CA MET A 207 3.34 8.66 -14.59
C MET A 207 3.04 10.06 -15.12
N GLU A 208 1.76 10.35 -15.45
CA GLU A 208 1.40 11.61 -16.10
C GLU A 208 0.77 12.62 -15.15
N ARG A 209 -0.07 12.16 -14.21
CA ARG A 209 -0.90 13.07 -13.42
C ARG A 209 -0.25 13.53 -12.12
N GLN A 210 0.91 12.98 -11.75
CA GLN A 210 1.65 13.50 -10.60
C GLN A 210 2.42 14.76 -10.97
N SER A 211 2.47 15.73 -10.05
CA SER A 211 3.27 16.94 -10.27
C SER A 211 4.77 16.61 -10.36
N PRO A 212 5.57 17.37 -11.14
CA PRO A 212 7.01 17.17 -11.22
C PRO A 212 7.71 17.23 -9.85
N ILE A 213 7.20 18.05 -8.95
CA ILE A 213 7.72 18.17 -7.57
C ILE A 213 7.50 16.86 -6.83
N ARG A 214 6.31 16.26 -6.94
CA ARG A 214 5.99 14.98 -6.27
C ARG A 214 6.76 13.82 -6.87
N ILE A 215 6.92 13.76 -8.19
CA ILE A 215 7.74 12.75 -8.87
C ILE A 215 9.19 12.83 -8.36
N ARG A 216 9.76 14.03 -8.28
CA ARG A 216 11.11 14.23 -7.75
C ARG A 216 11.21 13.80 -6.28
N ALA A 217 10.26 14.21 -5.45
CA ALA A 217 10.23 13.85 -4.03
C ALA A 217 10.09 12.32 -3.84
N LEU A 218 9.22 11.66 -4.60
CA LEU A 218 9.02 10.21 -4.55
C LEU A 218 10.28 9.46 -5.01
N THR A 219 10.88 9.85 -6.11
CA THR A 219 12.13 9.24 -6.60
C THR A 219 13.25 9.38 -5.57
N GLN A 220 13.39 10.55 -4.98
CA GLN A 220 14.39 10.83 -3.95
C GLN A 220 14.13 10.00 -2.68
N LEU A 221 12.88 9.91 -2.23
CA LEU A 221 12.49 9.13 -1.06
C LEU A 221 12.85 7.65 -1.27
N LEU A 222 12.42 7.06 -2.40
CA LEU A 222 12.66 5.65 -2.69
C LEU A 222 14.15 5.33 -2.77
N LEU A 223 14.92 6.19 -3.44
CA LEU A 223 16.37 6.05 -3.55
C LEU A 223 17.06 6.17 -2.18
N THR A 224 16.66 7.15 -1.36
CA THR A 224 17.22 7.38 -0.03
C THR A 224 16.87 6.24 0.92
N ALA A 225 15.62 5.77 0.92
CA ALA A 225 15.18 4.66 1.75
C ALA A 225 15.87 3.35 1.37
N TYR A 226 16.15 3.12 0.09
CA TYR A 226 16.98 2.00 -0.35
C TYR A 226 18.43 2.15 0.13
N ALA A 227 19.05 3.32 -0.10
CA ALA A 227 20.48 3.54 0.17
C ALA A 227 20.82 3.59 1.66
N HIS A 228 19.91 4.10 2.47
CA HIS A 228 20.15 4.41 3.89
C HIS A 228 19.19 3.69 4.85
N HIS A 229 18.62 2.57 4.44
CA HIS A 229 17.71 1.80 5.29
C HIS A 229 18.34 1.39 6.64
N ASP A 230 19.66 1.18 6.67
CA ASP A 230 20.44 0.87 7.87
C ASP A 230 20.59 2.05 8.84
N ARG A 231 20.48 3.30 8.33
CA ARG A 231 20.64 4.55 9.08
C ARG A 231 19.33 5.17 9.54
N LEU A 232 18.20 4.55 9.20
CA LEU A 232 16.93 4.99 9.74
C LEU A 232 16.98 4.94 11.28
N PRO A 233 16.31 5.87 11.98
CA PRO A 233 16.37 5.95 13.44
C PRO A 233 16.23 4.57 14.08
N SER A 234 17.14 4.22 14.99
CA SER A 234 17.03 2.97 15.73
C SER A 234 15.84 3.10 16.67
N PHE A 235 14.82 2.33 16.39
CA PHE A 235 13.61 2.28 17.18
C PHE A 235 13.89 1.49 18.45
N VAL A 236 14.04 2.19 19.57
CA VAL A 236 14.10 1.59 20.88
C VAL A 236 12.69 1.22 21.30
N TYR A 237 12.25 0.00 20.99
CA TYR A 237 11.07 -0.52 21.64
C TYR A 237 11.35 -0.76 23.12
N LYS A 238 10.66 -0.06 23.99
CA LYS A 238 10.35 -0.64 25.30
C LYS A 238 9.36 -1.75 25.01
N GLU A 239 9.74 -2.98 25.31
CA GLU A 239 8.86 -4.14 25.30
C GLU A 239 7.75 -3.97 26.35
N ASP A 240 6.77 -3.13 26.06
CA ASP A 240 5.50 -3.20 26.74
C ASP A 240 4.69 -4.31 26.05
N GLU A 241 4.02 -5.14 26.82
CA GLU A 241 3.32 -6.37 26.41
C GLU A 241 2.27 -6.20 25.28
N ALA A 242 1.99 -4.96 24.85
CA ALA A 242 1.17 -4.65 23.68
C ALA A 242 1.88 -4.77 22.32
N SER A 243 3.20 -4.97 22.30
CA SER A 243 4.03 -4.96 21.08
C SER A 243 3.96 -6.21 20.22
N SER A 244 3.35 -7.27 20.71
CA SER A 244 3.17 -8.55 20.02
C SER A 244 2.38 -8.40 18.70
N LEU A 245 1.42 -7.49 18.64
CA LEU A 245 0.52 -7.32 17.48
C LEU A 245 1.22 -6.70 16.27
N SER A 246 2.15 -5.75 16.48
CA SER A 246 2.82 -5.08 15.36
C SER A 246 3.89 -5.94 14.70
N SER A 247 4.59 -6.78 15.48
CA SER A 247 5.64 -7.66 14.99
C SER A 247 5.10 -8.75 14.07
N THR A 248 3.91 -9.16 14.33
CA THR A 248 3.23 -10.23 13.64
C THR A 248 2.54 -9.75 12.36
N LEU A 249 1.88 -8.57 12.31
CA LEU A 249 1.41 -7.94 11.06
C LEU A 249 2.53 -7.87 10.02
N TRP A 250 3.73 -7.62 10.52
CA TRP A 250 4.90 -7.53 9.69
C TRP A 250 5.33 -8.86 9.06
N SER A 251 5.29 -9.95 9.78
CA SER A 251 5.70 -11.24 9.24
C SER A 251 4.73 -11.75 8.17
N VAL A 252 3.44 -11.36 8.22
CA VAL A 252 2.46 -11.61 7.14
C VAL A 252 2.78 -10.81 5.89
N MET A 253 3.19 -9.53 6.05
CA MET A 253 3.53 -8.68 4.93
C MET A 253 4.81 -9.11 4.20
N THR A 254 5.74 -9.75 4.88
CA THR A 254 7.06 -10.10 4.34
C THR A 254 7.18 -11.51 3.82
N LEU A 255 6.07 -12.24 3.62
CA LEU A 255 6.07 -13.60 3.08
C LEU A 255 6.94 -14.61 3.87
N GLY A 256 6.97 -14.48 5.21
CA GLY A 256 7.57 -15.51 6.07
C GLY A 256 9.11 -15.50 6.13
N MET A 257 9.77 -14.42 5.75
CA MET A 257 11.20 -14.25 6.02
C MET A 257 11.44 -13.90 7.50
N GLY A 258 11.12 -14.84 8.38
CA GLY A 258 11.28 -14.67 9.82
C GLY A 258 12.63 -15.16 10.33
N GLY A 259 13.22 -14.44 11.27
CA GLY A 259 14.39 -14.87 12.02
C GLY A 259 15.36 -13.78 12.51
N ALA A 260 15.20 -12.53 12.05
CA ALA A 260 15.99 -11.42 12.55
C ALA A 260 15.21 -10.57 13.57
N SER A 261 15.89 -9.76 14.37
CA SER A 261 15.24 -8.85 15.32
C SER A 261 14.21 -7.98 14.56
N ASN A 262 13.01 -7.83 15.12
CA ASN A 262 11.88 -7.20 14.44
C ASN A 262 12.17 -5.80 13.85
N ASN A 263 13.08 -5.05 14.44
CA ASN A 263 13.45 -3.71 14.00
C ASN A 263 14.34 -3.69 12.76
N ASP A 264 15.31 -4.61 12.68
CA ASP A 264 16.21 -4.69 11.54
C ASP A 264 15.49 -5.20 10.30
N VAL A 265 14.56 -6.13 10.48
CA VAL A 265 13.72 -6.66 9.39
C VAL A 265 12.86 -5.55 8.74
N ARG A 266 12.26 -4.66 9.52
CA ARG A 266 11.44 -3.55 8.99
C ARG A 266 12.25 -2.60 8.12
N LYS A 267 13.47 -2.27 8.55
CA LYS A 267 14.37 -1.38 7.81
C LYS A 267 14.82 -2.02 6.50
N VAL A 268 15.26 -3.27 6.56
CA VAL A 268 15.67 -4.04 5.36
C VAL A 268 14.51 -4.11 4.37
N ASN A 269 13.30 -4.35 4.85
CA ASN A 269 12.14 -4.46 3.97
C ASN A 269 11.73 -3.10 3.38
N LEU A 270 11.85 -2.00 4.13
CA LEU A 270 11.64 -0.67 3.56
C LEU A 270 12.62 -0.41 2.41
N GLY A 271 13.89 -0.75 2.58
CA GLY A 271 14.90 -0.65 1.52
C GLY A 271 14.56 -1.50 0.31
N VAL A 272 14.19 -2.78 0.53
CA VAL A 272 13.83 -3.71 -0.55
C VAL A 272 12.58 -3.24 -1.31
N GLN A 273 11.51 -2.87 -0.61
CA GLN A 273 10.28 -2.39 -1.25
C GLN A 273 10.49 -1.07 -1.99
N SER A 274 11.30 -0.18 -1.44
CA SER A 274 11.68 1.07 -2.11
C SER A 274 12.44 0.80 -3.41
N ALA A 275 13.40 -0.11 -3.40
CA ALA A 275 14.14 -0.51 -4.60
C ALA A 275 13.23 -1.13 -5.65
N LEU A 276 12.34 -2.05 -5.24
CA LEU A 276 11.39 -2.70 -6.14
C LEU A 276 10.44 -1.69 -6.78
N LEU A 277 9.84 -0.80 -5.99
CA LEU A 277 8.94 0.22 -6.52
C LEU A 277 9.67 1.18 -7.46
N LEU A 278 10.89 1.62 -7.09
CA LEU A 278 11.71 2.47 -7.95
C LEU A 278 12.03 1.78 -9.27
N LEU A 279 12.42 0.49 -9.24
CA LEU A 279 12.69 -0.30 -10.46
C LEU A 279 11.45 -0.41 -11.35
N VAL A 280 10.28 -0.68 -10.79
CA VAL A 280 9.03 -0.74 -11.55
C VAL A 280 8.72 0.61 -12.21
N LEU A 281 8.87 1.72 -11.48
CA LEU A 281 8.60 3.05 -12.01
C LEU A 281 9.58 3.46 -13.11
N VAL A 282 10.89 3.28 -12.91
CA VAL A 282 11.91 3.71 -13.89
C VAL A 282 11.97 2.85 -15.13
N ASN A 283 11.68 1.55 -15.04
CA ASN A 283 11.73 0.64 -16.18
C ASN A 283 10.41 0.55 -16.94
N HIS A 284 9.37 1.22 -16.50
CA HIS A 284 8.11 1.22 -17.23
C HIS A 284 8.29 1.81 -18.64
N PRO A 285 7.78 1.16 -19.70
CA PRO A 285 7.99 1.57 -21.10
C PRO A 285 7.17 2.81 -21.50
N PHE A 286 6.87 3.68 -20.55
CA PHE A 286 6.14 4.92 -20.78
C PHE A 286 7.02 5.92 -21.54
N THR A 287 6.51 6.47 -22.64
CA THR A 287 7.25 7.45 -23.45
C THR A 287 7.51 8.72 -22.64
N GLY A 288 8.79 9.09 -22.47
CA GLY A 288 9.18 10.23 -21.65
C GLY A 288 9.04 9.97 -20.15
N ASN A 289 9.25 8.74 -19.70
CA ASN A 289 9.14 8.30 -18.31
C ASN A 289 9.76 9.34 -17.34
N PRO A 290 8.94 10.01 -16.52
CA PRO A 290 9.41 11.12 -15.68
C PRO A 290 10.28 10.65 -14.50
N TYR A 291 10.09 9.40 -14.03
CA TYR A 291 10.91 8.81 -12.97
C TYR A 291 12.31 8.47 -13.48
N ALA A 292 12.41 7.91 -14.69
CA ALA A 292 13.68 7.64 -15.33
C ALA A 292 14.47 8.94 -15.59
N ALA A 293 13.80 9.97 -16.12
CA ALA A 293 14.41 11.28 -16.33
C ALA A 293 14.87 11.93 -15.02
N THR A 294 14.05 11.84 -13.97
CA THR A 294 14.40 12.37 -12.64
C THR A 294 15.59 11.63 -12.04
N LEU A 295 15.60 10.28 -12.11
CA LEU A 295 16.72 9.49 -11.63
C LEU A 295 18.01 9.84 -12.37
N ALA A 296 17.96 9.99 -13.71
CA ALA A 296 19.11 10.45 -14.50
C ALA A 296 19.62 11.82 -14.04
N SER A 297 18.71 12.76 -13.74
CA SER A 297 19.09 14.09 -13.24
C SER A 297 19.85 14.05 -11.91
N PHE A 298 19.52 13.09 -11.02
CA PHE A 298 20.27 12.91 -9.77
C PHE A 298 21.68 12.34 -9.99
N LEU A 299 21.89 11.62 -11.11
CA LEU A 299 23.21 11.10 -11.50
C LEU A 299 24.13 12.19 -12.04
N ASP A 300 23.55 13.16 -12.77
CA ASP A 300 24.32 14.21 -13.42
C ASP A 300 24.62 15.39 -12.47
N ASP A 301 23.87 15.51 -11.37
CA ASP A 301 24.07 16.56 -10.38
C ASP A 301 25.26 16.25 -9.48
N GLU A 302 26.40 16.90 -9.75
CA GLU A 302 27.65 16.73 -8.97
C GLU A 302 27.53 17.17 -7.50
N THR A 303 26.50 17.95 -7.15
CA THR A 303 26.28 18.46 -5.78
C THR A 303 25.60 17.47 -4.85
N HIS A 304 24.94 16.44 -5.39
CA HIS A 304 24.31 15.38 -4.60
C HIS A 304 25.30 14.33 -4.08
N HIS A 305 26.20 14.76 -3.16
CA HIS A 305 27.21 13.88 -2.54
C HIS A 305 26.61 12.68 -1.75
N LEU A 306 25.35 12.73 -1.36
CA LEU A 306 24.68 11.71 -0.55
C LEU A 306 24.19 10.49 -1.36
N VAL A 307 24.12 10.60 -2.68
CA VAL A 307 23.46 9.59 -3.54
C VAL A 307 24.44 8.91 -4.51
N LYS A 308 25.65 9.47 -4.69
CA LYS A 308 26.63 8.98 -5.70
C LYS A 308 27.04 7.51 -5.62
N PRO A 309 27.36 6.93 -4.45
CA PRO A 309 27.75 5.51 -4.40
C PRO A 309 26.60 4.56 -4.70
N GLU A 310 25.42 4.88 -4.22
CA GLU A 310 24.22 4.02 -4.26
C GLU A 310 23.59 4.00 -5.65
N VAL A 311 23.60 5.12 -6.33
CA VAL A 311 23.08 5.25 -7.70
C VAL A 311 23.98 4.55 -8.72
N ARG A 312 25.29 4.40 -8.45
CA ARG A 312 26.19 3.58 -9.28
C ARG A 312 25.79 2.11 -9.31
N CYS A 313 25.27 1.56 -8.20
CA CYS A 313 24.71 0.21 -8.19
C CYS A 313 23.48 0.07 -9.10
N PHE A 314 22.57 1.05 -9.08
CA PHE A 314 21.41 1.08 -9.96
C PHE A 314 21.78 1.12 -11.46
N ARG A 315 22.83 1.87 -11.81
CA ARG A 315 23.30 1.95 -13.19
C ARG A 315 23.82 0.58 -13.71
N HIS A 316 24.44 -0.21 -12.86
CA HIS A 316 24.91 -1.54 -13.24
C HIS A 316 23.76 -2.52 -13.48
N TYR A 317 22.70 -2.47 -12.71
CA TYR A 317 21.53 -3.33 -12.87
C TYR A 317 20.70 -2.99 -14.11
N ASN A 318 20.49 -1.72 -14.42
CA ASN A 318 19.73 -1.29 -15.63
C ASN A 318 20.43 -1.62 -16.94
N PHE A 319 21.76 -1.73 -16.97
CA PHE A 319 22.50 -2.07 -18.18
C PHE A 319 22.34 -3.55 -18.58
N TYR A 320 22.01 -4.44 -17.64
CA TYR A 320 21.79 -5.85 -17.92
C TYR A 320 20.34 -6.22 -18.26
N CYS A 321 19.37 -5.36 -17.97
CA CYS A 321 17.96 -5.57 -18.32
C CYS A 321 17.55 -4.96 -19.68
N SER A 322 18.46 -4.24 -20.34
CA SER A 322 18.21 -3.60 -21.65
C SER A 322 18.84 -4.36 -22.84
N LEU A 323 19.34 -5.57 -22.61
CA LEU A 323 19.80 -6.54 -23.62
C LEU A 323 18.90 -7.77 -23.62
#